data_f8e27af4ac4fb310f07abaf253977ef2
#
_entry.id   f8e27af4ac4fb310f07abaf253977ef2
#
_cell.length_a   1.000
_cell.length_b   1.000
_cell.length_c   1.000
_cell.angle_alpha   90.00
_cell.angle_beta   90.00
_cell.angle_gamma   90.00
#
_symmetry.space_group_name_H-M   'P 1'
#
loop_
_entity.id
_entity.type
_entity.pdbx_description
1 polymer ?
#
loop_
_entity_poly.entity_id
_entity_poly.type
_entity_poly.pdbx_seq_one_letter_code
_entity_poly.pdbx_strand_id
1 'polypeptide(L)'
;NTSKYSLENFDLHYYFDAKTVQSSSKLYNDDGTTANAFEKGAFEILNFNGNANGKTVVVKLNSEIGKNFQSFDKNVALIVHNIKAKSVTVNGKTIAFKTVKNNIEIPVSWKKGTEAEIKIQL
;
A
#
# COMPACT_ATOMS: atom_id res chain seq x y z
N ASN A 1 -17.18 -4.44 17.17
CA ASN A 1 -16.66 -4.86 17.06
C ASN A 1 -15.50 -4.69 16.35
N THR A 2 -14.67 -4.97 16.84
CA THR A 2 -13.71 -5.08 16.20
C THR A 2 -13.88 -5.47 14.94
N SER A 3 -14.80 -6.12 14.73
CA SER A 3 -15.18 -6.44 13.46
C SER A 3 -15.22 -5.27 12.57
N LYS A 4 -15.04 -4.13 13.08
CA LYS A 4 -15.10 -2.95 12.27
C LYS A 4 -13.82 -2.66 11.56
N TYR A 5 -12.72 -3.18 12.01
CA TYR A 5 -11.46 -2.93 11.33
C TYR A 5 -11.39 -3.82 10.10
N SER A 6 -11.11 -3.24 8.94
CA SER A 6 -11.03 -4.01 7.71
C SER A 6 -9.81 -3.57 6.91
N LEU A 7 -9.06 -4.54 6.36
CA LEU A 7 -7.97 -4.23 5.46
C LEU A 7 -8.43 -4.19 4.00
N GLU A 8 -9.76 -4.25 3.73
CA GLU A 8 -10.26 -4.08 2.38
C GLU A 8 -10.19 -2.62 1.95
N ASN A 9 -10.38 -1.71 2.91
CA ASN A 9 -10.31 -0.27 2.64
C ASN A 9 -9.48 0.37 3.73
N PHE A 10 -8.35 0.94 3.40
CA PHE A 10 -7.51 1.59 4.40
C PHE A 10 -6.65 2.69 3.78
N ASP A 11 -6.11 3.55 4.66
CA ASP A 11 -5.22 4.63 4.26
C ASP A 11 -3.81 4.18 4.54
N LEU A 12 -2.93 4.36 3.57
CA LEU A 12 -1.50 4.08 3.75
C LEU A 12 -0.75 5.39 3.67
N HIS A 13 -0.05 5.74 4.73
CA HIS A 13 0.72 6.98 4.78
C HIS A 13 2.18 6.71 4.45
N TYR A 14 2.71 7.48 3.50
CA TYR A 14 4.11 7.42 3.13
C TYR A 14 4.70 8.80 3.32
N TYR A 15 5.71 8.90 4.19
CA TYR A 15 6.35 10.18 4.47
C TYR A 15 7.58 10.31 3.61
N PHE A 16 7.50 11.16 2.59
CA PHE A 16 8.60 11.34 1.66
C PHE A 16 9.73 12.13 2.32
N ASP A 17 10.96 11.65 2.16
CA ASP A 17 12.13 12.35 2.62
C ASP A 17 13.17 12.21 1.51
N ALA A 18 13.63 13.32 0.97
CA ALA A 18 14.61 13.34 -0.11
C ALA A 18 15.93 12.66 0.28
N LYS A 19 16.19 12.53 1.58
CA LYS A 19 17.40 11.89 2.06
C LYS A 19 17.23 10.38 2.19
N THR A 20 15.99 9.91 2.23
CA THR A 20 15.69 8.49 2.37
C THR A 20 15.34 7.94 1.01
N VAL A 21 16.30 7.28 0.38
CA VAL A 21 16.13 6.76 -0.97
C VAL A 21 15.18 5.56 -0.98
N GLN A 22 15.16 4.80 0.09
CA GLN A 22 14.38 3.56 0.16
C GLN A 22 13.74 3.39 1.52
N SER A 23 12.50 2.92 1.55
CA SER A 23 11.83 2.58 2.79
C SER A 23 10.97 1.35 2.58
N SER A 24 10.72 0.60 3.65
CA SER A 24 9.86 -0.57 3.58
C SER A 24 9.14 -0.77 4.90
N SER A 25 7.96 -1.38 4.84
CA SER A 25 7.23 -1.76 6.03
C SER A 25 6.35 -2.97 5.72
N LYS A 26 5.89 -3.63 6.75
CA LYS A 26 5.02 -4.80 6.64
C LYS A 26 3.86 -4.67 7.59
N LEU A 27 2.71 -5.19 7.18
CA LEU A 27 1.54 -5.27 8.03
C LEU A 27 1.06 -6.72 8.04
N TYR A 28 0.96 -7.30 9.21
CA TYR A 28 0.49 -8.68 9.38
C TYR A 28 -1.01 -8.66 9.65
N ASN A 29 -1.75 -9.50 8.94
CA ASN A 29 -3.18 -9.65 9.12
C ASN A 29 -3.53 -11.13 9.23
N ASP A 30 -4.42 -11.50 10.14
CA ASP A 30 -4.90 -12.85 10.23
C ASP A 30 -6.43 -12.83 10.35
N ASP A 31 -7.05 -14.00 10.52
CA ASP A 31 -8.50 -14.08 10.58
C ASP A 31 -9.05 -13.67 11.96
N GLY A 32 -8.17 -13.40 12.91
CA GLY A 32 -8.57 -12.98 14.25
C GLY A 32 -9.14 -14.09 15.14
N THR A 33 -9.33 -15.29 14.60
CA THR A 33 -9.96 -16.37 15.36
C THR A 33 -9.13 -17.65 15.40
N THR A 34 -8.26 -17.88 14.42
CA THR A 34 -7.48 -19.10 14.36
C THR A 34 -6.27 -19.02 15.28
N ALA A 35 -6.16 -19.95 16.21
CA ALA A 35 -4.99 -20.01 17.07
C ALA A 35 -3.79 -20.39 16.22
N ASN A 36 -2.64 -19.76 16.46
CA ASN A 36 -1.42 -20.00 15.69
C ASN A 36 -1.65 -19.79 14.19
N ALA A 37 -2.32 -18.70 13.84
CA ALA A 37 -2.69 -18.41 12.45
C ALA A 37 -1.53 -18.47 11.47
N PHE A 38 -0.36 -17.98 11.84
CA PHE A 38 0.80 -17.99 10.97
C PHE A 38 1.21 -19.42 10.62
N GLU A 39 1.28 -20.30 11.61
CA GLU A 39 1.68 -21.69 11.40
C GLU A 39 0.67 -22.45 10.57
N LYS A 40 -0.62 -22.08 10.68
CA LYS A 40 -1.69 -22.76 9.95
C LYS A 40 -1.96 -22.15 8.58
N GLY A 41 -1.22 -21.13 8.18
CA GLY A 41 -1.45 -20.48 6.90
C GLY A 41 -2.67 -19.58 6.86
N ALA A 42 -3.23 -19.20 8.01
CA ALA A 42 -4.41 -18.34 8.07
C ALA A 42 -4.00 -16.87 8.26
N PHE A 43 -3.17 -16.36 7.36
CA PHE A 43 -2.60 -15.03 7.47
C PHE A 43 -2.38 -14.37 6.11
N GLU A 44 -2.18 -13.07 6.15
CA GLU A 44 -1.74 -12.31 4.98
C GLU A 44 -0.71 -11.29 5.47
N ILE A 45 0.41 -11.16 4.80
CA ILE A 45 1.42 -10.15 5.10
C ILE A 45 1.42 -9.16 3.96
N LEU A 46 1.16 -7.88 4.26
CA LEU A 46 1.17 -6.82 3.27
C LEU A 46 2.52 -6.12 3.32
N ASN A 47 3.20 -6.07 2.18
CA ASN A 47 4.52 -5.46 2.08
C ASN A 47 4.41 -4.13 1.33
N PHE A 48 5.01 -3.08 1.89
CA PHE A 48 5.00 -1.75 1.31
C PHE A 48 6.44 -1.30 1.12
N ASN A 49 6.84 -1.05 -0.12
CA ASN A 49 8.19 -0.62 -0.43
C ASN A 49 8.16 0.69 -1.20
N GLY A 50 8.90 1.68 -0.73
CA GLY A 50 9.03 2.96 -1.40
C GLY A 50 10.47 3.19 -1.82
N ASN A 51 10.67 3.72 -3.01
CA ASN A 51 12.00 3.98 -3.55
C ASN A 51 11.97 5.31 -4.30
N ALA A 52 12.81 6.25 -3.89
CA ALA A 52 12.92 7.54 -4.55
C ALA A 52 14.21 7.58 -5.36
N ASN A 53 14.09 7.87 -6.66
CA ASN A 53 15.24 7.94 -7.54
C ASN A 53 15.10 9.18 -8.43
N GLY A 54 15.86 10.23 -8.11
CA GLY A 54 15.79 11.48 -8.84
C GLY A 54 14.43 12.13 -8.69
N LYS A 55 13.72 12.30 -9.79
CA LYS A 55 12.41 12.94 -9.79
C LYS A 55 11.25 11.93 -9.83
N THR A 56 11.54 10.67 -9.57
CA THR A 56 10.52 9.62 -9.58
C THR A 56 10.50 8.90 -8.25
N VAL A 57 9.31 8.72 -7.71
CA VAL A 57 9.11 7.91 -6.51
C VAL A 57 8.27 6.70 -6.91
N VAL A 58 8.73 5.50 -6.58
CA VAL A 58 8.02 4.27 -6.88
C VAL A 58 7.61 3.62 -5.57
N VAL A 59 6.31 3.35 -5.41
CA VAL A 59 5.80 2.63 -4.25
C VAL A 59 5.23 1.31 -4.74
N LYS A 60 5.71 0.22 -4.18
CA LYS A 60 5.22 -1.11 -4.55
C LYS A 60 4.49 -1.74 -3.37
N LEU A 61 3.32 -2.27 -3.63
CA LEU A 61 2.50 -2.95 -2.65
C LEU A 61 2.37 -4.41 -3.09
N ASN A 62 2.76 -5.33 -2.24
CA ASN A 62 2.55 -6.74 -2.54
C ASN A 62 2.14 -7.49 -1.27
N SER A 63 1.71 -8.73 -1.41
CA SER A 63 1.22 -9.48 -0.29
C SER A 63 1.67 -10.92 -0.34
N GLU A 64 1.79 -11.53 0.85
CA GLU A 64 2.04 -12.95 1.00
C GLU A 64 0.80 -13.49 1.69
N ILE A 65 0.07 -14.38 1.02
CA ILE A 65 -1.19 -14.92 1.53
C ILE A 65 -0.98 -16.38 1.91
N GLY A 66 -1.28 -16.71 3.16
CA GLY A 66 -1.20 -18.09 3.63
C GLY A 66 -2.26 -18.97 2.96
N LYS A 67 -2.02 -20.27 2.91
CA LYS A 67 -2.90 -21.21 2.19
C LYS A 67 -4.34 -21.22 2.70
N ASN A 68 -4.51 -20.98 3.98
CA ASN A 68 -5.82 -21.06 4.62
C ASN A 68 -6.43 -19.69 4.93
N PHE A 69 -5.98 -18.65 4.28
CA PHE A 69 -6.50 -17.31 4.49
C PHE A 69 -7.25 -16.83 3.26
N GLN A 70 -8.46 -16.34 3.45
CA GLN A 70 -9.23 -15.78 2.36
C GLN A 70 -8.94 -14.28 2.30
N SER A 71 -8.21 -13.86 1.31
CA SER A 71 -7.89 -12.45 1.10
C SER A 71 -8.94 -11.79 0.22
N PHE A 72 -8.93 -10.46 0.19
CA PHE A 72 -9.86 -9.67 -0.59
C PHE A 72 -9.11 -8.63 -1.40
N ASP A 73 -9.72 -8.15 -2.47
CA ASP A 73 -9.22 -6.99 -3.20
C ASP A 73 -9.31 -5.79 -2.27
N LYS A 74 -8.38 -4.85 -2.38
CA LYS A 74 -8.28 -3.74 -1.46
C LYS A 74 -8.37 -2.41 -2.17
N ASN A 75 -8.99 -1.44 -1.52
CA ASN A 75 -9.00 -0.07 -1.97
C ASN A 75 -8.12 0.72 -1.01
N VAL A 76 -6.98 1.17 -1.46
CA VAL A 76 -6.00 1.85 -0.63
C VAL A 76 -5.96 3.32 -1.00
N ALA A 77 -6.07 4.19 -0.02
CA ALA A 77 -5.79 5.61 -0.23
C ALA A 77 -4.33 5.81 0.16
N LEU A 78 -3.45 5.94 -0.83
CA LEU A 78 -2.04 6.19 -0.56
C LEU A 78 -1.85 7.69 -0.36
N ILE A 79 -1.49 8.08 0.85
CA ILE A 79 -1.30 9.47 1.21
C ILE A 79 0.20 9.71 1.32
N VAL A 80 0.75 10.45 0.37
CA VAL A 80 2.18 10.75 0.37
C VAL A 80 2.38 12.14 0.92
N HIS A 81 3.14 12.23 2.01
CA HIS A 81 3.38 13.48 2.71
C HIS A 81 4.62 14.20 2.20
N ASN A 82 4.59 15.51 2.26
CA ASN A 82 5.74 16.36 1.89
C ASN A 82 6.17 16.23 0.43
N ILE A 83 5.21 16.14 -0.49
CA ILE A 83 5.53 15.95 -1.89
C ILE A 83 4.58 16.74 -2.77
N LYS A 84 5.09 17.21 -3.91
CA LYS A 84 4.27 17.79 -4.96
C LYS A 84 4.53 16.95 -6.20
N ALA A 85 3.49 16.43 -6.81
CA ALA A 85 3.61 15.55 -7.95
C ALA A 85 3.09 16.19 -9.22
N LYS A 86 3.72 15.89 -10.36
CA LYS A 86 3.25 16.33 -11.66
C LYS A 86 2.28 15.32 -12.23
N SER A 87 2.55 14.04 -12.00
CA SER A 87 1.68 12.97 -12.48
C SER A 87 1.86 11.73 -11.63
N VAL A 88 0.87 10.87 -11.66
CA VAL A 88 0.88 9.61 -10.92
C VAL A 88 0.35 8.52 -11.84
N THR A 89 1.03 7.38 -11.87
CA THR A 89 0.52 6.20 -12.56
C THR A 89 0.38 5.07 -11.57
N VAL A 90 -0.63 4.23 -11.77
CA VAL A 90 -0.83 3.02 -10.99
C VAL A 90 -0.88 1.87 -11.98
N ASN A 91 0.03 0.93 -11.84
CA ASN A 91 0.18 -0.21 -12.75
C ASN A 91 0.27 0.22 -14.21
N GLY A 92 0.99 1.32 -14.44
CA GLY A 92 1.20 1.84 -15.80
C GLY A 92 0.11 2.74 -16.34
N LYS A 93 -0.99 2.96 -15.59
CA LYS A 93 -2.06 3.83 -16.05
C LYS A 93 -2.00 5.14 -15.30
N THR A 94 -2.09 6.25 -16.04
CA THR A 94 -2.15 7.58 -15.43
C THR A 94 -3.49 7.73 -14.73
N ILE A 95 -3.47 8.14 -13.47
CA ILE A 95 -4.69 8.33 -12.69
C ILE A 95 -4.72 9.73 -12.09
N ALA A 96 -5.93 10.17 -11.75
CA ALA A 96 -6.11 11.43 -11.06
C ALA A 96 -5.76 11.26 -9.59
N PHE A 97 -5.20 12.28 -8.97
CA PHE A 97 -4.90 12.29 -7.55
C PHE A 97 -5.30 13.63 -6.96
N LYS A 98 -5.48 13.66 -5.63
CA LYS A 98 -5.91 14.86 -4.95
C LYS A 98 -4.71 15.47 -4.24
N THR A 99 -4.56 16.79 -4.31
CA THR A 99 -3.51 17.48 -3.58
C THR A 99 -4.15 18.22 -2.41
N VAL A 100 -3.66 17.97 -1.20
CA VAL A 100 -4.13 18.64 0.01
C VAL A 100 -2.92 19.18 0.74
N LYS A 101 -2.75 20.49 0.73
CA LYS A 101 -1.58 21.17 1.30
C LYS A 101 -0.29 20.61 0.66
N ASN A 102 0.58 20.00 1.44
CA ASN A 102 1.84 19.45 0.95
C ASN A 102 1.76 17.93 0.75
N ASN A 103 0.55 17.39 0.69
CA ASN A 103 0.36 15.95 0.58
C ASN A 103 -0.45 15.64 -0.67
N ILE A 104 -0.29 14.43 -1.21
CA ILE A 104 -1.14 13.96 -2.28
C ILE A 104 -1.84 12.69 -1.83
N GLU A 105 -3.09 12.49 -2.31
CA GLU A 105 -3.85 11.29 -2.02
C GLU A 105 -4.10 10.57 -3.33
N ILE A 106 -3.71 9.32 -3.41
CA ILE A 106 -3.80 8.51 -4.61
C ILE A 106 -4.71 7.32 -4.35
N PRO A 107 -5.83 7.20 -5.09
CA PRO A 107 -6.69 6.03 -4.93
C PRO A 107 -6.07 4.85 -5.67
N VAL A 108 -5.88 3.74 -4.98
CA VAL A 108 -5.27 2.54 -5.55
C VAL A 108 -6.20 1.35 -5.38
N SER A 109 -6.56 0.71 -6.50
CA SER A 109 -7.30 -0.54 -6.46
C SER A 109 -6.26 -1.66 -6.51
N TRP A 110 -6.14 -2.40 -5.42
CA TRP A 110 -5.12 -3.42 -5.27
C TRP A 110 -5.79 -4.80 -5.23
N LYS A 111 -5.60 -5.56 -6.29
CA LYS A 111 -6.18 -6.89 -6.40
C LYS A 111 -5.44 -7.88 -5.50
N LYS A 112 -6.17 -8.74 -4.81
CA LYS A 112 -5.55 -9.72 -3.91
C LYS A 112 -4.55 -10.58 -4.66
N GLY A 113 -3.44 -10.86 -4.01
CA GLY A 113 -2.41 -11.74 -4.60
C GLY A 113 -1.60 -11.11 -5.73
N THR A 114 -1.76 -9.81 -6.00
CA THR A 114 -0.99 -9.15 -7.06
C THR A 114 -0.15 -8.03 -6.48
N GLU A 115 0.77 -7.51 -7.29
CA GLU A 115 1.57 -6.35 -6.91
C GLU A 115 0.93 -5.11 -7.50
N ALA A 116 0.84 -4.06 -6.74
CA ALA A 116 0.44 -2.74 -7.23
C ALA A 116 1.67 -1.85 -7.26
N GLU A 117 1.93 -1.20 -8.40
CA GLU A 117 3.08 -0.32 -8.53
C GLU A 117 2.59 1.09 -8.79
N ILE A 118 2.93 2.02 -7.91
CA ILE A 118 2.57 3.43 -8.03
C ILE A 118 3.84 4.20 -8.36
N LYS A 119 3.82 4.93 -9.48
CA LYS A 119 4.94 5.79 -9.86
C LYS A 119 4.49 7.23 -9.75
N ILE A 120 5.24 8.04 -9.03
CA ILE A 120 4.94 9.44 -8.79
C ILE A 120 6.05 10.25 -9.46
N GLN A 121 5.65 11.09 -10.41
CA GLN A 121 6.59 11.94 -11.10
C GLN A 121 6.60 13.31 -10.44
N LEU A 122 7.76 13.73 -9.97
CA LEU A 122 7.91 15.02 -9.28
C LEU A 122 8.18 16.18 -10.21
#